data_ff5089af7518b4d4abdac5d83c460f99
#
_entry.id   ff5089af7518b4d4abdac5d83c460f99
#
_cell.length_a   1.000
_cell.length_b   1.000
_cell.length_c   1.000
_cell.angle_alpha   90.00
_cell.angle_beta   90.00
_cell.angle_gamma   90.00
#
_symmetry.space_group_name_H-M   'P 1'
#
loop_
_entity.id
_entity.type
_entity.pdbx_description
1 polymer ?
#
loop_
_entity_poly.entity_id
_entity_poly.type
_entity_poly.pdbx_seq_one_letter_code
_entity_poly.pdbx_strand_id
1 'polypeptide(L)'
;MEPVIRMIQTAQGDEVKWRDLGSLDLRDYFSFRMDTVVVDSSQEFQTHLGFGGAFTEAAAYVMANASEEVRSEIIKAYFNKESGLAYNLGRTSINGCDFSLEPYVYVEDGDVELKTFDMRREDEYVVPFIKQAGEEAGENIGILCAPWSPPAFMKNNKDMNHGGRLLRKYYGAWAKYMVKYVKGMLDRGVNIRTISVQNEPEAKQLWASCKYDPTEEAMLAVDYIYEELKTEGLEERIKIVILDHNRDIMFRRVRETLAYKNAKDIVWGIAYHWYGSDKSEILAMAHDIYPKQHLIFTEGCVELVNNSGSTSSTAGIGAWKHGETYGRNMIKDFNNHTEGWVDWNLVLNEEGGPNYAGNYCEAPIMVNSK
;
A
#
# COMPACT_ATOMS: atom_id res chain seq x y z
N MET A 1 -35.39 7.08 -12.02
CA MET A 1 -35.37 5.89 -11.12
C MET A 1 -35.20 6.41 -9.73
N GLU A 2 -36.06 6.04 -8.81
CA GLU A 2 -35.84 6.35 -7.42
C GLU A 2 -34.57 5.63 -6.93
N PRO A 3 -33.73 6.29 -6.13
CA PRO A 3 -32.52 5.64 -5.61
C PRO A 3 -32.91 4.44 -4.73
N VAL A 4 -32.36 3.28 -5.05
CA VAL A 4 -32.59 2.03 -4.29
C VAL A 4 -31.35 1.75 -3.45
N ILE A 5 -31.51 1.64 -2.14
CA ILE A 5 -30.45 1.18 -1.24
C ILE A 5 -30.61 -0.32 -1.05
N ARG A 6 -29.58 -1.10 -1.43
CA ARG A 6 -29.49 -2.53 -1.18
C ARG A 6 -28.70 -2.74 0.11
N MET A 7 -29.22 -3.56 1.01
CA MET A 7 -28.54 -3.86 2.28
C MET A 7 -27.89 -5.24 2.23
N ILE A 8 -26.57 -5.26 2.44
CA ILE A 8 -25.78 -6.48 2.58
C ILE A 8 -25.27 -6.55 4.01
N GLN A 9 -25.42 -7.71 4.64
CA GLN A 9 -24.98 -7.94 6.02
C GLN A 9 -23.96 -9.07 6.10
N THR A 10 -22.91 -8.84 6.86
CA THR A 10 -22.01 -9.88 7.37
C THR A 10 -21.96 -9.76 8.88
N ALA A 11 -22.27 -10.83 9.62
CA ALA A 11 -22.32 -10.83 11.08
C ALA A 11 -21.53 -12.00 11.66
N GLN A 12 -21.02 -11.80 12.88
CA GLN A 12 -20.35 -12.84 13.64
C GLN A 12 -21.35 -13.97 13.97
N GLY A 13 -20.94 -15.21 13.72
CA GLY A 13 -21.79 -16.38 13.97
C GLY A 13 -22.79 -16.73 12.88
N ASP A 14 -23.03 -15.85 11.88
CA ASP A 14 -23.86 -16.20 10.75
C ASP A 14 -23.15 -17.26 9.87
N GLU A 15 -23.90 -18.31 9.47
CA GLU A 15 -23.40 -19.32 8.53
C GLU A 15 -23.21 -18.72 7.14
N VAL A 16 -24.12 -17.83 6.73
CA VAL A 16 -24.06 -17.13 5.44
C VAL A 16 -23.45 -15.76 5.64
N LYS A 17 -22.22 -15.57 5.15
CA LYS A 17 -21.60 -14.24 5.03
C LYS A 17 -22.13 -13.56 3.76
N TRP A 18 -22.06 -12.22 3.72
CA TRP A 18 -22.56 -11.47 2.57
C TRP A 18 -24.05 -11.69 2.30
N ARG A 19 -24.84 -11.67 3.37
CA ARG A 19 -26.28 -11.92 3.30
C ARG A 19 -27.02 -10.72 2.72
N ASP A 20 -27.69 -10.91 1.60
CA ASP A 20 -28.54 -9.88 1.01
C ASP A 20 -29.87 -9.78 1.79
N LEU A 21 -30.12 -8.62 2.35
CA LEU A 21 -31.37 -8.31 3.08
C LEU A 21 -32.39 -7.57 2.21
N GLY A 22 -32.11 -7.40 0.92
CA GLY A 22 -32.97 -6.72 -0.03
C GLY A 22 -32.82 -5.21 -0.04
N SER A 23 -33.82 -4.56 -0.62
CA SER A 23 -33.86 -3.10 -0.77
C SER A 23 -34.48 -2.44 0.46
N LEU A 24 -33.93 -1.32 0.86
CA LEU A 24 -34.50 -0.45 1.91
C LEU A 24 -35.30 0.69 1.28
N ASP A 25 -36.44 0.99 1.88
CA ASP A 25 -37.22 2.17 1.53
C ASP A 25 -36.55 3.43 2.10
N LEU A 26 -36.29 4.39 1.23
CA LEU A 26 -35.88 5.73 1.64
C LEU A 26 -37.09 6.49 2.15
N ARG A 27 -36.98 7.14 3.30
CA ARG A 27 -38.05 7.96 3.88
C ARG A 27 -37.64 9.42 3.97
N ASP A 28 -38.44 10.29 3.48
CA ASP A 28 -38.21 11.74 3.39
C ASP A 28 -38.40 12.49 4.72
N TYR A 29 -38.27 11.84 5.87
CA TYR A 29 -38.35 12.60 7.10
C TYR A 29 -37.36 12.18 8.16
N PHE A 30 -36.88 13.19 8.89
CA PHE A 30 -35.91 13.01 9.98
C PHE A 30 -36.59 12.46 11.23
N SER A 31 -36.30 11.21 11.56
CA SER A 31 -36.49 10.67 12.88
C SER A 31 -35.12 10.31 13.43
N PHE A 32 -34.57 11.13 14.30
CA PHE A 32 -33.31 10.81 14.98
C PHE A 32 -33.51 9.64 15.94
N ARG A 33 -33.34 8.44 15.44
CA ARG A 33 -33.12 7.23 16.24
C ARG A 33 -31.60 6.92 16.23
N MET A 34 -31.14 6.25 17.28
CA MET A 34 -29.68 6.02 17.48
C MET A 34 -28.97 5.30 16.33
N ASP A 35 -29.67 4.60 15.45
CA ASP A 35 -29.11 3.81 14.35
C ASP A 35 -29.50 4.39 12.98
N THR A 36 -29.41 5.69 12.82
CA THR A 36 -29.79 6.38 11.58
C THR A 36 -28.54 6.61 10.71
N VAL A 37 -28.60 6.16 9.47
CA VAL A 37 -27.64 6.54 8.42
C VAL A 37 -28.31 7.64 7.55
N VAL A 38 -27.64 8.78 7.46
CA VAL A 38 -28.09 9.89 6.62
C VAL A 38 -27.30 9.86 5.31
N VAL A 39 -28.02 9.78 4.19
CA VAL A 39 -27.43 9.88 2.85
C VAL A 39 -27.93 11.17 2.20
N ASP A 40 -27.02 12.11 1.99
CA ASP A 40 -27.31 13.36 1.29
C ASP A 40 -26.49 13.43 -0.01
N SER A 41 -27.11 13.08 -1.13
CA SER A 41 -26.46 13.06 -2.45
C SER A 41 -26.12 14.46 -3.00
N SER A 42 -26.57 15.54 -2.33
CA SER A 42 -26.16 16.90 -2.67
C SER A 42 -24.82 17.32 -2.07
N GLN A 43 -24.29 16.53 -1.14
CA GLN A 43 -23.01 16.74 -0.50
C GLN A 43 -21.96 15.82 -1.12
N GLU A 44 -21.09 16.40 -1.92
CA GLU A 44 -19.96 15.71 -2.53
C GLU A 44 -18.67 16.04 -1.77
N PHE A 45 -17.81 15.02 -1.58
CA PHE A 45 -16.53 15.15 -0.91
C PHE A 45 -15.40 14.73 -1.87
N GLN A 46 -14.42 13.97 -1.39
CA GLN A 46 -13.31 13.49 -2.20
C GLN A 46 -13.75 12.46 -3.25
N THR A 47 -13.02 12.40 -4.36
CA THR A 47 -13.16 11.31 -5.34
C THR A 47 -12.58 10.02 -4.80
N HIS A 48 -13.37 8.95 -4.82
CA HIS A 48 -12.87 7.63 -4.45
C HIS A 48 -12.03 7.03 -5.59
N LEU A 49 -10.77 6.69 -5.30
CA LEU A 49 -9.83 6.13 -6.27
C LEU A 49 -9.92 4.61 -6.36
N GLY A 50 -10.33 3.95 -5.29
CA GLY A 50 -10.50 2.51 -5.26
C GLY A 50 -9.93 1.82 -4.02
N PHE A 51 -9.99 0.49 -4.08
CA PHE A 51 -9.44 -0.43 -3.09
C PHE A 51 -8.38 -1.31 -3.70
N GLY A 52 -7.48 -1.83 -2.88
CA GLY A 52 -6.46 -2.76 -3.31
C GLY A 52 -5.68 -3.39 -2.17
N GLY A 53 -4.59 -4.06 -2.52
CA GLY A 53 -3.66 -4.66 -1.56
C GLY A 53 -2.28 -4.86 -2.19
N ALA A 54 -1.32 -5.27 -1.37
CA ALA A 54 0.07 -5.38 -1.80
C ALA A 54 0.36 -6.72 -2.49
N PHE A 55 0.95 -6.62 -3.67
CA PHE A 55 1.56 -7.69 -4.45
C PHE A 55 3.01 -7.86 -4.00
N THR A 56 3.22 -8.33 -2.77
CA THR A 56 4.55 -8.66 -2.27
C THR A 56 5.07 -9.95 -2.92
N GLU A 57 6.38 -10.18 -2.88
CA GLU A 57 6.93 -11.47 -3.36
C GLU A 57 6.36 -12.66 -2.56
N ALA A 58 6.13 -12.49 -1.24
CA ALA A 58 5.47 -13.49 -0.42
C ALA A 58 4.05 -13.83 -0.89
N ALA A 59 3.22 -12.81 -1.12
CA ALA A 59 1.86 -13.01 -1.64
C ALA A 59 1.87 -13.68 -3.01
N ALA A 60 2.74 -13.21 -3.90
CA ALA A 60 2.89 -13.76 -5.24
C ALA A 60 3.41 -15.20 -5.23
N TYR A 61 4.33 -15.54 -4.33
CA TYR A 61 4.81 -16.90 -4.12
C TYR A 61 3.70 -17.84 -3.62
N VAL A 62 2.89 -17.41 -2.65
CA VAL A 62 1.75 -18.20 -2.17
C VAL A 62 0.77 -18.45 -3.29
N MET A 63 0.45 -17.44 -4.10
CA MET A 63 -0.43 -17.59 -5.26
C MET A 63 0.15 -18.55 -6.31
N ALA A 64 1.44 -18.46 -6.62
CA ALA A 64 2.08 -19.33 -7.60
C ALA A 64 2.08 -20.80 -7.19
N ASN A 65 2.14 -21.09 -5.88
CA ASN A 65 2.14 -22.44 -5.32
C ASN A 65 0.76 -22.96 -4.91
N ALA A 66 -0.28 -22.14 -4.95
CA ALA A 66 -1.66 -22.59 -4.74
C ALA A 66 -2.19 -23.40 -5.94
N SER A 67 -3.17 -24.27 -5.70
CA SER A 67 -3.85 -24.97 -6.79
C SER A 67 -4.53 -23.96 -7.73
N GLU A 68 -4.76 -24.36 -8.99
CA GLU A 68 -5.42 -23.50 -9.97
C GLU A 68 -6.82 -23.07 -9.50
N GLU A 69 -7.54 -23.96 -8.83
CA GLU A 69 -8.86 -23.68 -8.26
C GLU A 69 -8.80 -22.59 -7.20
N VAL A 70 -7.94 -22.75 -6.19
CA VAL A 70 -7.74 -21.76 -5.10
C VAL A 70 -7.28 -20.43 -5.66
N ARG A 71 -6.33 -20.44 -6.58
CA ARG A 71 -5.84 -19.22 -7.24
C ARG A 71 -6.96 -18.50 -7.98
N SER A 72 -7.77 -19.22 -8.75
CA SER A 72 -8.91 -18.65 -9.48
C SER A 72 -9.96 -18.06 -8.53
N GLU A 73 -10.25 -18.72 -7.41
CA GLU A 73 -11.18 -18.20 -6.40
C GLU A 73 -10.66 -16.91 -5.77
N ILE A 74 -9.38 -16.83 -5.41
CA ILE A 74 -8.75 -15.64 -4.82
C ILE A 74 -8.76 -14.47 -5.81
N ILE A 75 -8.36 -14.72 -7.06
CA ILE A 75 -8.35 -13.70 -8.11
C ILE A 75 -9.75 -13.14 -8.34
N LYS A 76 -10.77 -13.98 -8.43
CA LYS A 76 -12.18 -13.57 -8.58
C LYS A 76 -12.66 -12.79 -7.36
N ALA A 77 -12.37 -13.27 -6.14
CA ALA A 77 -12.80 -12.60 -4.92
C ALA A 77 -12.30 -11.15 -4.83
N TYR A 78 -11.06 -10.88 -5.22
CA TYR A 78 -10.51 -9.53 -5.18
C TYR A 78 -10.87 -8.69 -6.40
N PHE A 79 -10.74 -9.21 -7.62
CA PHE A 79 -10.63 -8.37 -8.83
C PHE A 79 -11.85 -8.43 -9.73
N ASN A 80 -12.72 -9.43 -9.61
CA ASN A 80 -13.92 -9.50 -10.43
C ASN A 80 -14.90 -8.37 -10.09
N LYS A 81 -15.34 -7.62 -11.10
CA LYS A 81 -16.21 -6.43 -10.91
C LYS A 81 -17.65 -6.77 -10.57
N GLU A 82 -18.12 -7.96 -10.90
CA GLU A 82 -19.53 -8.36 -10.71
C GLU A 82 -19.72 -9.20 -9.44
N SER A 83 -18.79 -10.10 -9.17
CA SER A 83 -18.91 -11.11 -8.11
C SER A 83 -17.86 -10.98 -7.01
N GLY A 84 -16.87 -10.10 -7.15
CA GLY A 84 -15.79 -9.84 -6.22
C GLY A 84 -15.82 -8.43 -5.63
N LEU A 85 -14.69 -8.01 -5.08
CA LEU A 85 -14.51 -6.70 -4.45
C LEU A 85 -14.12 -5.59 -5.45
N ALA A 86 -13.90 -5.94 -6.72
CA ALA A 86 -13.51 -5.00 -7.78
C ALA A 86 -12.25 -4.16 -7.43
N TYR A 87 -11.24 -4.78 -6.82
CA TYR A 87 -9.99 -4.09 -6.52
C TYR A 87 -9.33 -3.59 -7.80
N ASN A 88 -8.87 -2.34 -7.79
CA ASN A 88 -8.26 -1.65 -8.93
C ASN A 88 -6.94 -0.96 -8.58
N LEU A 89 -6.55 -0.99 -7.32
CA LEU A 89 -5.28 -0.47 -6.81
C LEU A 89 -4.38 -1.61 -6.33
N GLY A 90 -3.09 -1.34 -6.28
CA GLY A 90 -2.13 -2.27 -5.70
C GLY A 90 -0.86 -1.58 -5.23
N ARG A 91 -0.04 -2.31 -4.48
CA ARG A 91 1.28 -1.86 -4.02
C ARG A 91 2.32 -2.95 -4.24
N THR A 92 3.55 -2.55 -4.55
CA THR A 92 4.69 -3.47 -4.64
C THR A 92 5.97 -2.82 -4.14
N SER A 93 6.95 -3.62 -3.76
CA SER A 93 8.24 -3.12 -3.26
C SER A 93 9.23 -2.85 -4.41
N ILE A 94 10.09 -1.85 -4.23
CA ILE A 94 11.33 -1.68 -4.98
C ILE A 94 12.44 -2.31 -4.14
N ASN A 95 13.10 -3.32 -4.64
CA ASN A 95 13.95 -4.24 -3.88
C ASN A 95 13.15 -5.15 -2.93
N GLY A 96 13.85 -6.00 -2.19
CA GLY A 96 13.24 -6.82 -1.14
C GLY A 96 12.67 -5.99 0.00
N CYS A 97 11.55 -6.46 0.55
CA CYS A 97 10.99 -6.02 1.83
C CYS A 97 10.99 -7.21 2.81
N ASP A 98 10.46 -7.05 4.01
CA ASP A 98 10.30 -8.14 4.98
C ASP A 98 9.47 -9.32 4.42
N PHE A 99 8.44 -9.03 3.61
CA PHE A 99 7.63 -10.02 2.89
C PHE A 99 8.23 -10.39 1.52
N SER A 100 9.55 -10.57 1.47
CA SER A 100 10.27 -11.25 0.41
C SER A 100 10.75 -12.62 0.86
N LEU A 101 11.08 -13.51 -0.07
CA LEU A 101 11.63 -14.84 0.24
C LEU A 101 13.05 -14.73 0.84
N GLU A 102 13.78 -13.70 0.43
CA GLU A 102 15.10 -13.32 0.93
C GLU A 102 15.37 -11.83 0.66
N PRO A 103 16.35 -11.19 1.31
CA PRO A 103 16.78 -9.85 0.94
C PRO A 103 17.40 -9.81 -0.45
N TYR A 104 16.99 -8.84 -1.29
CA TYR A 104 17.56 -8.67 -2.64
C TYR A 104 17.58 -7.22 -3.11
N VAL A 105 18.43 -6.97 -4.08
CA VAL A 105 18.52 -5.73 -4.86
C VAL A 105 18.74 -6.07 -6.33
N TYR A 106 18.55 -5.11 -7.23
CA TYR A 106 18.68 -5.32 -8.68
C TYR A 106 20.08 -5.03 -9.26
N VAL A 107 21.07 -4.70 -8.43
CA VAL A 107 22.43 -4.39 -8.87
C VAL A 107 23.47 -5.14 -8.06
N GLU A 108 24.63 -5.37 -8.64
CA GLU A 108 25.80 -5.86 -7.89
C GLU A 108 26.34 -4.80 -6.93
N ASP A 109 27.03 -5.25 -5.88
CA ASP A 109 27.59 -4.35 -4.85
C ASP A 109 28.57 -3.35 -5.48
N GLY A 110 28.35 -2.07 -5.20
CA GLY A 110 29.16 -0.96 -5.70
C GLY A 110 28.81 -0.46 -7.10
N ASP A 111 27.87 -1.05 -7.82
CA ASP A 111 27.46 -0.60 -9.16
C ASP A 111 26.59 0.69 -9.11
N VAL A 112 27.25 1.82 -9.01
CA VAL A 112 26.61 3.15 -9.00
C VAL A 112 26.04 3.56 -10.37
N GLU A 113 26.62 2.99 -11.44
CA GLU A 113 26.21 3.32 -12.82
C GLU A 113 25.04 2.45 -13.32
N LEU A 114 24.57 1.51 -12.49
CA LEU A 114 23.46 0.59 -12.76
C LEU A 114 23.65 -0.28 -14.02
N LYS A 115 24.88 -0.67 -14.31
CA LYS A 115 25.24 -1.51 -15.46
C LYS A 115 24.76 -2.95 -15.31
N THR A 116 24.72 -3.43 -14.06
CA THR A 116 24.32 -4.78 -13.70
C THR A 116 22.85 -4.88 -13.30
N PHE A 117 22.07 -3.81 -13.52
CA PHE A 117 20.67 -3.74 -13.09
C PHE A 117 19.82 -4.82 -13.76
N ASP A 118 19.28 -5.74 -12.97
CA ASP A 118 18.51 -6.89 -13.42
C ASP A 118 17.27 -7.12 -12.56
N MET A 119 16.10 -7.07 -13.20
CA MET A 119 14.79 -7.23 -12.57
C MET A 119 14.11 -8.57 -12.93
N ARG A 120 14.85 -9.56 -13.43
CA ARG A 120 14.24 -10.86 -13.80
C ARG A 120 13.57 -11.57 -12.62
N ARG A 121 13.94 -11.23 -11.39
CA ARG A 121 13.28 -11.74 -10.19
C ARG A 121 11.79 -11.42 -10.17
N GLU A 122 11.39 -10.22 -10.61
CA GLU A 122 9.99 -9.82 -10.66
C GLU A 122 9.17 -10.66 -11.66
N ASP A 123 9.82 -11.22 -12.69
CA ASP A 123 9.19 -12.04 -13.70
C ASP A 123 8.78 -13.42 -13.18
N GLU A 124 9.30 -13.84 -12.02
CA GLU A 124 9.03 -15.15 -11.46
C GLU A 124 7.66 -15.22 -10.78
N TYR A 125 7.31 -14.22 -9.95
CA TYR A 125 6.08 -14.24 -9.15
C TYR A 125 5.26 -12.97 -9.26
N VAL A 126 5.85 -11.79 -9.01
CA VAL A 126 5.13 -10.53 -8.81
C VAL A 126 4.43 -10.07 -10.09
N VAL A 127 5.16 -10.00 -11.20
CA VAL A 127 4.60 -9.57 -12.49
C VAL A 127 3.49 -10.52 -12.98
N PRO A 128 3.64 -11.85 -12.95
CA PRO A 128 2.55 -12.77 -13.27
C PRO A 128 1.29 -12.57 -12.42
N PHE A 129 1.44 -12.37 -11.12
CA PHE A 129 0.29 -12.16 -10.23
C PHE A 129 -0.45 -10.86 -10.56
N ILE A 130 0.27 -9.74 -10.76
CA ILE A 130 -0.34 -8.46 -11.14
C ILE A 130 -1.09 -8.58 -12.49
N LYS A 131 -0.52 -9.31 -13.45
CA LYS A 131 -1.16 -9.53 -14.75
C LYS A 131 -2.45 -10.34 -14.64
N GLN A 132 -2.45 -11.43 -13.87
CA GLN A 132 -3.66 -12.22 -13.61
C GLN A 132 -4.75 -11.37 -12.96
N ALA A 133 -4.39 -10.51 -12.01
CA ALA A 133 -5.31 -9.56 -11.39
C ALA A 133 -5.92 -8.60 -12.42
N GLY A 134 -5.10 -8.05 -13.31
CA GLY A 134 -5.56 -7.15 -14.37
C GLY A 134 -6.46 -7.83 -15.40
N GLU A 135 -6.15 -9.07 -15.77
CA GLU A 135 -6.98 -9.88 -16.67
C GLU A 135 -8.37 -10.11 -16.08
N GLU A 136 -8.48 -10.48 -14.80
CA GLU A 136 -9.78 -10.68 -14.13
C GLU A 136 -10.54 -9.37 -13.95
N ALA A 137 -9.86 -8.29 -13.61
CA ALA A 137 -10.48 -6.95 -13.49
C ALA A 137 -10.94 -6.39 -14.84
N GLY A 138 -10.44 -6.94 -15.97
CA GLY A 138 -10.67 -6.37 -17.30
C GLY A 138 -10.01 -5.00 -17.50
N GLU A 139 -9.06 -4.64 -16.66
CA GLU A 139 -8.28 -3.40 -16.73
C GLU A 139 -6.95 -3.54 -15.99
N ASN A 140 -6.00 -2.68 -16.31
CA ASN A 140 -4.72 -2.67 -15.62
C ASN A 140 -4.85 -2.09 -14.20
N ILE A 141 -4.49 -2.89 -13.20
CA ILE A 141 -4.43 -2.46 -11.79
C ILE A 141 -3.43 -1.30 -11.65
N GLY A 142 -3.85 -0.22 -10.98
CA GLY A 142 -2.99 0.93 -10.70
C GLY A 142 -2.03 0.64 -9.55
N ILE A 143 -0.73 0.55 -9.83
CA ILE A 143 0.28 0.13 -8.84
C ILE A 143 1.04 1.32 -8.27
N LEU A 144 1.12 1.38 -6.93
CA LEU A 144 2.07 2.17 -6.17
C LEU A 144 3.31 1.32 -5.89
N CYS A 145 4.50 1.83 -6.18
CA CYS A 145 5.74 1.17 -5.79
C CYS A 145 6.48 1.97 -4.70
N ALA A 146 7.05 1.26 -3.72
CA ALA A 146 7.74 1.85 -2.59
C ALA A 146 9.04 1.10 -2.25
N PRO A 147 10.16 1.79 -2.00
CA PRO A 147 11.38 1.15 -1.54
C PRO A 147 11.39 1.00 -0.01
N TRP A 148 11.88 -0.14 0.49
CA TRP A 148 12.20 -0.35 1.90
C TRP A 148 13.62 0.09 2.24
N SER A 149 14.56 -0.14 1.34
CA SER A 149 15.95 0.29 1.51
C SER A 149 16.67 0.43 0.17
N PRO A 150 17.53 1.42 0.01
CA PRO A 150 18.56 1.40 -1.02
C PRO A 150 19.53 0.22 -0.82
N PRO A 151 20.31 -0.17 -1.86
CA PRO A 151 21.40 -1.12 -1.70
C PRO A 151 22.35 -0.73 -0.56
N ALA A 152 22.88 -1.72 0.15
CA ALA A 152 23.69 -1.53 1.35
C ALA A 152 24.89 -0.58 1.14
N PHE A 153 25.56 -0.66 -0.02
CA PHE A 153 26.73 0.20 -0.32
C PHE A 153 26.37 1.70 -0.45
N MET A 154 25.10 2.03 -0.70
CA MET A 154 24.62 3.41 -0.77
C MET A 154 24.31 4.01 0.60
N LYS A 155 24.27 3.20 1.66
CA LYS A 155 23.88 3.62 3.02
C LYS A 155 25.08 3.84 3.93
N ASN A 156 24.90 4.69 4.93
CA ASN A 156 25.96 5.01 5.91
C ASN A 156 26.27 3.84 6.86
N ASN A 157 25.30 2.96 7.13
CA ASN A 157 25.48 1.75 7.95
C ASN A 157 25.91 0.53 7.14
N LYS A 158 25.99 0.62 5.80
CA LYS A 158 26.33 -0.47 4.87
C LYS A 158 25.48 -1.74 5.05
N ASP A 159 24.24 -1.54 5.42
CA ASP A 159 23.26 -2.60 5.67
C ASP A 159 21.89 -2.16 5.12
N MET A 160 21.18 -3.05 4.45
CA MET A 160 19.80 -2.77 4.04
C MET A 160 18.86 -2.67 5.24
N ASN A 161 19.15 -3.43 6.29
CA ASN A 161 18.38 -3.48 7.53
C ASN A 161 18.80 -2.37 8.51
N HIS A 162 18.15 -2.34 9.67
CA HIS A 162 18.52 -1.51 10.82
C HIS A 162 18.53 0.00 10.58
N GLY A 163 17.65 0.49 9.69
CA GLY A 163 17.56 1.92 9.37
C GLY A 163 18.80 2.41 8.59
N GLY A 164 19.60 3.26 9.21
CA GLY A 164 20.67 3.97 8.49
C GLY A 164 20.11 5.08 7.61
N ARG A 165 20.95 5.71 6.80
CA ARG A 165 20.58 6.80 5.90
C ARG A 165 21.25 6.63 4.54
N LEU A 166 20.57 7.01 3.47
CA LEU A 166 21.17 7.14 2.15
C LEU A 166 22.27 8.21 2.18
N LEU A 167 23.45 7.89 1.68
CA LEU A 167 24.53 8.86 1.58
C LEU A 167 24.23 9.85 0.46
N ARG A 168 24.37 11.16 0.73
CA ARG A 168 24.05 12.25 -0.19
C ARG A 168 24.66 12.10 -1.59
N LYS A 169 25.89 11.59 -1.67
CA LYS A 169 26.55 11.32 -2.95
C LYS A 169 25.85 10.30 -3.85
N TYR A 170 24.92 9.53 -3.32
CA TYR A 170 24.16 8.52 -4.07
C TYR A 170 22.72 8.91 -4.38
N TYR A 171 22.25 10.12 -4.01
CA TYR A 171 20.87 10.54 -4.26
C TYR A 171 20.49 10.44 -5.75
N GLY A 172 21.37 10.92 -6.65
CA GLY A 172 21.13 10.81 -8.09
C GLY A 172 21.13 9.38 -8.60
N ALA A 173 22.06 8.54 -8.13
CA ALA A 173 22.11 7.12 -8.51
C ALA A 173 20.87 6.36 -7.99
N TRP A 174 20.41 6.67 -6.78
CA TRP A 174 19.23 6.06 -6.21
C TRP A 174 17.94 6.47 -6.94
N ALA A 175 17.78 7.75 -7.30
CA ALA A 175 16.66 8.20 -8.11
C ALA A 175 16.62 7.51 -9.48
N LYS A 176 17.77 7.40 -10.18
CA LYS A 176 17.89 6.63 -11.42
C LYS A 176 17.51 5.17 -11.24
N TYR A 177 17.93 4.55 -10.15
CA TYR A 177 17.58 3.18 -9.80
C TYR A 177 16.06 2.99 -9.68
N MET A 178 15.41 3.87 -8.92
CA MET A 178 13.95 3.83 -8.72
C MET A 178 13.19 4.04 -10.03
N VAL A 179 13.59 5.02 -10.84
CA VAL A 179 12.95 5.29 -12.13
C VAL A 179 13.23 4.16 -13.13
N LYS A 180 14.41 3.54 -13.09
CA LYS A 180 14.73 2.36 -13.91
C LYS A 180 13.85 1.16 -13.55
N TYR A 181 13.54 0.96 -12.25
CA TYR A 181 12.56 -0.02 -11.82
C TYR A 181 11.17 0.29 -12.40
N VAL A 182 10.70 1.53 -12.25
CA VAL A 182 9.40 1.97 -12.82
C VAL A 182 9.32 1.65 -14.31
N LYS A 183 10.33 2.00 -15.10
CA LYS A 183 10.38 1.69 -16.52
C LYS A 183 10.35 0.19 -16.80
N GLY A 184 11.16 -0.56 -16.07
CA GLY A 184 11.19 -2.02 -16.21
C GLY A 184 9.85 -2.69 -15.91
N MET A 185 9.08 -2.18 -14.96
CA MET A 185 7.71 -2.66 -14.68
C MET A 185 6.73 -2.23 -15.79
N LEU A 186 6.81 -0.99 -16.27
CA LEU A 186 6.00 -0.51 -17.40
C LEU A 186 6.26 -1.34 -18.67
N ASP A 187 7.52 -1.68 -18.97
CA ASP A 187 7.92 -2.52 -20.12
C ASP A 187 7.35 -3.94 -20.00
N ARG A 188 7.11 -4.42 -18.78
CA ARG A 188 6.45 -5.70 -18.48
C ARG A 188 4.93 -5.62 -18.55
N GLY A 189 4.37 -4.45 -18.83
CA GLY A 189 2.93 -4.22 -18.90
C GLY A 189 2.26 -3.97 -17.53
N VAL A 190 3.04 -3.77 -16.45
CA VAL A 190 2.53 -3.39 -15.14
C VAL A 190 2.27 -1.88 -15.10
N ASN A 191 1.08 -1.48 -14.70
CA ASN A 191 0.65 -0.08 -14.71
C ASN A 191 1.11 0.66 -13.45
N ILE A 192 2.41 0.95 -13.32
CA ILE A 192 2.89 1.83 -12.26
C ILE A 192 2.28 3.22 -12.45
N ARG A 193 1.65 3.76 -11.42
CA ARG A 193 1.03 5.09 -11.38
C ARG A 193 1.66 6.00 -10.34
N THR A 194 2.17 5.42 -9.26
CA THR A 194 2.64 6.18 -8.11
C THR A 194 3.94 5.59 -7.59
N ILE A 195 4.85 6.47 -7.18
CA ILE A 195 6.10 6.10 -6.52
C ILE A 195 6.16 6.77 -5.14
N SER A 196 6.39 5.98 -4.10
CA SER A 196 6.73 6.47 -2.77
C SER A 196 8.22 6.79 -2.69
N VAL A 197 8.57 7.86 -2.01
CA VAL A 197 9.98 8.21 -1.79
C VAL A 197 10.66 7.17 -0.92
N GLN A 198 9.97 6.72 0.13
CA GLN A 198 10.48 5.71 1.07
C GLN A 198 9.34 5.12 1.90
N ASN A 199 9.26 3.80 2.00
CA ASN A 199 8.44 3.15 3.02
C ASN A 199 8.97 3.48 4.42
N GLU A 200 8.11 3.98 5.29
CA GLU A 200 8.37 4.25 6.71
C GLU A 200 9.70 4.99 7.00
N PRO A 201 9.86 6.23 6.52
CA PRO A 201 11.14 6.94 6.56
C PRO A 201 11.64 7.32 7.97
N GLU A 202 10.91 7.07 9.04
CA GLU A 202 11.38 7.22 10.43
C GLU A 202 11.70 5.87 11.11
N ALA A 203 11.32 4.76 10.47
CA ALA A 203 11.48 3.44 11.05
C ALA A 203 12.94 2.95 11.06
N LYS A 204 13.27 2.18 12.08
CA LYS A 204 14.52 1.41 12.19
C LYS A 204 14.14 -0.03 12.49
N GLN A 205 13.94 -0.80 11.45
CA GLN A 205 13.47 -2.17 11.55
C GLN A 205 14.63 -3.19 11.52
N LEU A 206 14.34 -4.41 11.97
CA LEU A 206 15.29 -5.54 11.85
C LEU A 206 15.41 -6.05 10.41
N TRP A 207 14.53 -5.61 9.53
CA TRP A 207 14.51 -5.86 8.10
C TRP A 207 14.86 -4.60 7.31
N ALA A 208 14.75 -4.66 5.99
CA ALA A 208 15.05 -3.54 5.10
C ALA A 208 14.33 -2.26 5.55
N SER A 209 15.10 -1.22 5.80
CA SER A 209 14.60 0.09 6.25
C SER A 209 15.64 1.17 6.02
N CYS A 210 15.21 2.39 5.75
CA CYS A 210 16.11 3.53 5.55
C CYS A 210 15.46 4.80 6.11
N LYS A 211 16.23 5.58 6.86
CA LYS A 211 15.73 6.80 7.50
C LYS A 211 16.00 8.03 6.65
N TYR A 212 14.98 8.88 6.54
CA TYR A 212 15.07 10.22 5.96
C TYR A 212 14.43 11.21 6.94
N ASP A 213 15.04 12.34 7.16
CA ASP A 213 14.28 13.45 7.73
C ASP A 213 13.38 14.11 6.66
N PRO A 214 12.43 14.98 7.06
CA PRO A 214 11.50 15.59 6.11
C PRO A 214 12.18 16.37 4.97
N THR A 215 13.32 17.00 5.25
CA THR A 215 14.08 17.76 4.24
C THR A 215 14.80 16.82 3.27
N GLU A 216 15.38 15.74 3.75
CA GLU A 216 16.01 14.70 2.92
C GLU A 216 14.99 14.04 2.00
N GLU A 217 13.81 13.68 2.53
CA GLU A 217 12.69 13.13 1.76
C GLU A 217 12.23 14.09 0.66
N ALA A 218 11.97 15.35 1.01
CA ALA A 218 11.54 16.37 0.07
C ALA A 218 12.58 16.61 -1.03
N MET A 219 13.86 16.68 -0.64
CA MET A 219 14.95 16.86 -1.58
C MET A 219 15.09 15.70 -2.55
N LEU A 220 14.96 14.45 -2.06
CA LEU A 220 14.99 13.26 -2.91
C LEU A 220 13.80 13.26 -3.87
N ALA A 221 12.60 13.61 -3.41
CA ALA A 221 11.41 13.74 -4.23
C ALA A 221 11.56 14.76 -5.35
N VAL A 222 11.96 16.00 -4.98
CA VAL A 222 11.91 17.19 -5.85
C VAL A 222 13.14 17.29 -6.75
N ASP A 223 14.34 17.23 -6.14
CA ASP A 223 15.58 17.52 -6.87
C ASP A 223 16.17 16.28 -7.59
N TYR A 224 15.66 15.09 -7.30
CA TYR A 224 16.22 13.87 -7.89
C TYR A 224 15.17 12.97 -8.57
N ILE A 225 14.14 12.49 -7.86
CA ILE A 225 13.16 11.56 -8.46
C ILE A 225 12.36 12.29 -9.54
N TYR A 226 11.83 13.47 -9.26
CA TYR A 226 11.05 14.24 -10.23
C TYR A 226 11.89 14.65 -11.45
N GLU A 227 13.13 15.07 -11.27
CA GLU A 227 14.02 15.42 -12.37
C GLU A 227 14.42 14.19 -13.21
N GLU A 228 14.57 13.02 -12.59
CA GLU A 228 14.81 11.78 -13.34
C GLU A 228 13.55 11.32 -14.10
N LEU A 229 12.35 11.46 -13.50
CA LEU A 229 11.08 11.20 -14.20
C LEU A 229 10.92 12.10 -15.42
N LYS A 230 11.28 13.39 -15.33
CA LYS A 230 11.31 14.32 -16.47
C LYS A 230 12.30 13.90 -17.54
N THR A 231 13.48 13.48 -17.14
CA THR A 231 14.50 13.00 -18.07
C THR A 231 13.99 11.81 -18.91
N GLU A 232 13.16 10.97 -18.28
CA GLU A 232 12.55 9.81 -18.92
C GLU A 232 11.15 10.06 -19.52
N GLY A 233 10.63 11.31 -19.45
CA GLY A 233 9.30 11.70 -19.97
C GLY A 233 8.14 11.03 -19.22
N LEU A 234 8.31 10.78 -17.92
CA LEU A 234 7.35 10.08 -17.08
C LEU A 234 6.68 10.96 -16.01
N GLU A 235 7.04 12.23 -15.88
CA GLU A 235 6.61 13.13 -14.81
C GLU A 235 5.09 13.37 -14.79
N GLU A 236 4.44 13.34 -15.95
CA GLU A 236 2.99 13.47 -16.03
C GLU A 236 2.26 12.17 -15.69
N ARG A 237 2.91 11.04 -15.94
CA ARG A 237 2.35 9.71 -15.75
C ARG A 237 2.53 9.19 -14.33
N ILE A 238 3.71 9.38 -13.73
CA ILE A 238 4.08 8.81 -12.43
C ILE A 238 3.97 9.89 -11.36
N LYS A 239 3.11 9.65 -10.39
CA LYS A 239 2.86 10.57 -9.27
C LYS A 239 3.76 10.23 -8.09
N ILE A 240 4.27 11.25 -7.40
CA ILE A 240 5.14 11.07 -6.22
C ILE A 240 4.31 11.25 -4.95
N VAL A 241 4.44 10.31 -4.02
CA VAL A 241 3.86 10.41 -2.67
C VAL A 241 4.95 10.44 -1.60
N ILE A 242 4.64 11.08 -0.50
CA ILE A 242 5.51 11.26 0.66
C ILE A 242 4.88 10.68 1.92
N LEU A 243 5.61 10.68 3.01
CA LEU A 243 5.26 10.12 4.30
C LEU A 243 5.30 8.59 4.27
N ASP A 244 4.33 7.93 3.63
CA ASP A 244 4.21 6.47 3.53
C ASP A 244 4.56 5.77 4.87
N HIS A 245 3.95 6.29 5.94
CA HIS A 245 4.18 5.93 7.35
C HIS A 245 2.94 6.20 8.19
N ASN A 246 2.99 5.87 9.46
CA ASN A 246 1.87 5.99 10.38
C ASN A 246 1.26 7.38 10.42
N ARG A 247 -0.08 7.43 10.41
CA ARG A 247 -0.86 8.70 10.38
C ARG A 247 -0.58 9.63 11.57
N ASP A 248 -0.19 9.10 12.73
CA ASP A 248 0.08 9.89 13.94
C ASP A 248 1.25 10.87 13.80
N ILE A 249 2.23 10.59 12.93
CA ILE A 249 3.33 11.51 12.65
C ILE A 249 3.06 12.45 11.45
N MET A 250 1.95 12.26 10.74
CA MET A 250 1.63 12.90 9.47
C MET A 250 1.72 14.42 9.58
N PHE A 251 1.02 15.04 10.52
CA PHE A 251 0.89 16.49 10.58
C PHE A 251 2.25 17.20 10.66
N ARG A 252 3.12 16.73 11.54
CA ARG A 252 4.48 17.29 11.69
C ARG A 252 5.30 17.07 10.42
N ARG A 253 5.37 15.82 9.98
CA ARG A 253 6.26 15.42 8.89
C ARG A 253 5.85 16.03 7.56
N VAL A 254 4.57 15.97 7.19
CA VAL A 254 4.07 16.54 5.93
C VAL A 254 4.30 18.05 5.87
N ARG A 255 4.06 18.78 6.98
CA ARG A 255 4.32 20.22 7.04
C ARG A 255 5.79 20.54 6.76
N GLU A 256 6.72 19.79 7.33
CA GLU A 256 8.14 20.00 7.15
C GLU A 256 8.59 19.59 5.73
N THR A 257 8.11 18.48 5.20
CA THR A 257 8.43 18.00 3.83
C THR A 257 7.88 18.95 2.78
N LEU A 258 6.62 19.39 2.88
CA LEU A 258 6.00 20.31 1.92
C LEU A 258 6.45 21.77 2.07
N ALA A 259 7.22 22.11 3.11
CA ALA A 259 7.89 23.41 3.21
C ALA A 259 9.10 23.54 2.28
N TYR A 260 9.60 22.42 1.73
CA TYR A 260 10.69 22.42 0.76
C TYR A 260 10.25 23.10 -0.55
N LYS A 261 11.22 23.75 -1.25
CA LYS A 261 10.94 24.46 -2.50
C LYS A 261 10.23 23.57 -3.52
N ASN A 262 9.17 24.04 -4.13
CA ASN A 262 8.38 23.35 -5.16
C ASN A 262 7.73 22.02 -4.73
N ALA A 263 7.91 21.57 -3.47
CA ALA A 263 7.37 20.28 -3.04
C ALA A 263 5.85 20.23 -3.14
N LYS A 264 5.13 21.33 -2.83
CA LYS A 264 3.66 21.40 -2.92
C LYS A 264 3.12 21.23 -4.35
N ASP A 265 3.94 21.55 -5.36
CA ASP A 265 3.53 21.47 -6.76
C ASP A 265 3.92 20.11 -7.38
N ILE A 266 4.95 19.46 -6.86
CA ILE A 266 5.51 18.22 -7.38
C ILE A 266 4.94 16.98 -6.67
N VAL A 267 4.79 17.05 -5.34
CA VAL A 267 4.22 15.97 -4.55
C VAL A 267 2.72 15.90 -4.81
N TRP A 268 2.29 14.78 -5.38
CA TRP A 268 0.88 14.56 -5.69
C TRP A 268 0.05 14.20 -4.46
N GLY A 269 0.62 13.41 -3.53
CA GLY A 269 -0.17 12.91 -2.41
C GLY A 269 0.64 12.54 -1.18
N ILE A 270 -0.10 12.27 -0.12
CA ILE A 270 0.36 11.85 1.19
C ILE A 270 -0.12 10.42 1.40
N ALA A 271 0.83 9.49 1.42
CA ALA A 271 0.60 8.08 1.70
C ALA A 271 0.69 7.84 3.21
N TYR A 272 -0.15 6.95 3.76
CA TYR A 272 -0.10 6.71 5.20
C TYR A 272 -0.51 5.28 5.59
N HIS A 273 -0.10 4.88 6.81
CA HIS A 273 -0.33 3.59 7.46
C HIS A 273 -1.09 3.76 8.78
N TRP A 274 -1.57 2.66 9.37
CA TRP A 274 -2.41 2.70 10.56
C TRP A 274 -1.75 2.23 11.87
N TYR A 275 -0.49 1.79 11.86
CA TYR A 275 0.11 1.09 13.01
C TYR A 275 0.34 1.94 14.26
N GLY A 276 0.38 3.27 14.14
CA GLY A 276 0.64 4.18 15.26
C GLY A 276 -0.60 4.46 16.11
N SER A 277 -1.66 4.98 15.52
CA SER A 277 -2.89 5.34 16.21
C SER A 277 -4.12 5.28 15.31
N ASP A 278 -5.33 5.29 15.91
CA ASP A 278 -6.61 5.34 15.20
C ASP A 278 -7.21 6.76 15.07
N LYS A 279 -6.37 7.79 15.20
CA LYS A 279 -6.76 9.22 15.11
C LYS A 279 -6.89 9.68 13.67
N SER A 280 -8.00 9.32 13.03
CA SER A 280 -8.25 9.66 11.61
C SER A 280 -8.52 11.16 11.38
N GLU A 281 -8.87 11.94 12.42
CA GLU A 281 -9.02 13.40 12.36
C GLU A 281 -7.75 14.14 11.91
N ILE A 282 -6.57 13.52 12.04
CA ILE A 282 -5.31 14.05 11.51
C ILE A 282 -5.35 14.17 9.98
N LEU A 283 -6.08 13.29 9.31
CA LEU A 283 -6.25 13.31 7.85
C LEU A 283 -7.01 14.56 7.41
N ALA A 284 -8.15 14.86 8.08
CA ALA A 284 -8.89 16.10 7.81
C ALA A 284 -8.05 17.35 8.05
N MET A 285 -7.26 17.37 9.13
CA MET A 285 -6.33 18.49 9.40
C MET A 285 -5.28 18.65 8.30
N ALA A 286 -4.75 17.55 7.76
CA ALA A 286 -3.80 17.58 6.67
C ALA A 286 -4.46 18.08 5.38
N HIS A 287 -5.67 17.61 5.07
CA HIS A 287 -6.47 18.06 3.92
C HIS A 287 -6.80 19.55 3.99
N ASP A 288 -7.22 20.06 5.14
CA ASP A 288 -7.56 21.48 5.32
C ASP A 288 -6.36 22.41 5.02
N ILE A 289 -5.14 21.98 5.32
CA ILE A 289 -3.94 22.76 5.09
C ILE A 289 -3.37 22.56 3.69
N TYR A 290 -3.51 21.35 3.16
CA TYR A 290 -2.96 20.92 1.87
C TYR A 290 -4.04 20.28 0.97
N PRO A 291 -5.09 21.04 0.58
CA PRO A 291 -6.26 20.49 -0.12
C PRO A 291 -5.97 20.00 -1.55
N LYS A 292 -4.76 20.23 -2.06
CA LYS A 292 -4.33 19.75 -3.37
C LYS A 292 -3.61 18.40 -3.30
N GLN A 293 -3.15 17.99 -2.13
CA GLN A 293 -2.49 16.72 -1.93
C GLN A 293 -3.50 15.63 -1.63
N HIS A 294 -3.47 14.59 -2.43
CA HIS A 294 -4.32 13.41 -2.26
C HIS A 294 -3.94 12.61 -1.00
N LEU A 295 -4.91 12.09 -0.29
CA LEU A 295 -4.71 11.25 0.89
C LEU A 295 -4.98 9.79 0.55
N ILE A 296 -3.97 8.93 0.66
CA ILE A 296 -4.10 7.50 0.33
C ILE A 296 -3.56 6.65 1.47
N PHE A 297 -4.41 5.74 1.95
CA PHE A 297 -3.97 4.65 2.80
C PHE A 297 -3.19 3.64 1.96
N THR A 298 -1.96 3.35 2.34
CA THR A 298 -1.04 2.55 1.51
C THR A 298 -0.56 1.27 2.15
N GLU A 299 -0.77 1.10 3.47
CA GLU A 299 -0.44 -0.14 4.15
C GLU A 299 -1.19 -0.29 5.48
N GLY A 300 -1.70 -1.50 5.73
CA GLY A 300 -2.17 -1.94 7.03
C GLY A 300 -2.44 -3.44 7.05
N CYS A 301 -2.10 -4.06 8.17
CA CYS A 301 -2.41 -5.46 8.45
C CYS A 301 -2.56 -5.69 9.94
N VAL A 302 -3.06 -6.84 10.32
CA VAL A 302 -3.03 -7.30 11.72
C VAL A 302 -1.73 -8.06 11.95
N GLU A 303 -0.85 -7.50 12.77
CA GLU A 303 0.42 -8.12 13.12
C GLU A 303 0.23 -9.34 14.03
N LEU A 304 0.90 -10.44 13.71
CA LEU A 304 0.90 -11.67 14.52
C LEU A 304 2.10 -11.72 15.51
N VAL A 305 2.96 -10.72 15.46
CA VAL A 305 4.12 -10.58 16.36
C VAL A 305 3.78 -9.55 17.43
N ASN A 306 3.92 -9.93 18.70
CA ASN A 306 3.77 -8.97 19.78
C ASN A 306 5.02 -8.06 19.90
N ASN A 307 4.85 -6.89 20.54
CA ASN A 307 5.91 -5.90 20.76
C ASN A 307 7.17 -6.43 21.49
N SER A 308 7.18 -7.68 21.93
CA SER A 308 8.31 -8.35 22.56
C SER A 308 9.13 -9.24 21.61
N GLY A 309 8.77 -9.24 20.29
CA GLY A 309 9.49 -10.05 19.29
C GLY A 309 9.24 -11.56 19.39
N SER A 310 8.28 -11.97 20.20
CA SER A 310 7.78 -13.34 20.25
C SER A 310 6.63 -13.48 19.28
N THR A 311 6.67 -14.50 18.41
CA THR A 311 5.52 -14.87 17.58
C THR A 311 4.30 -15.01 18.47
N SER A 312 3.31 -14.14 18.30
CA SER A 312 2.00 -14.42 18.84
C SER A 312 1.50 -15.67 18.12
N SER A 313 0.90 -16.56 18.88
CA SER A 313 0.37 -17.78 18.31
C SER A 313 -0.57 -17.45 17.14
N THR A 314 -0.55 -18.25 16.07
CA THR A 314 -1.56 -18.26 15.00
C THR A 314 -3.01 -18.43 15.52
N ALA A 315 -3.17 -18.60 16.82
CA ALA A 315 -4.44 -18.73 17.53
C ALA A 315 -5.40 -17.53 17.42
N GLY A 316 -4.98 -16.43 16.78
CA GLY A 316 -5.84 -15.27 16.53
C GLY A 316 -6.21 -15.05 15.07
N ILE A 317 -5.65 -15.82 14.14
CA ILE A 317 -5.94 -15.69 12.70
C ILE A 317 -7.44 -15.92 12.45
N GLY A 318 -8.05 -15.03 11.65
CA GLY A 318 -9.47 -15.07 11.34
C GLY A 318 -10.39 -14.58 12.47
N ALA A 319 -9.84 -13.97 13.52
CA ALA A 319 -10.68 -13.46 14.59
C ALA A 319 -11.57 -12.32 14.10
N TRP A 320 -12.87 -12.39 14.38
CA TRP A 320 -13.87 -11.41 13.94
C TRP A 320 -13.48 -9.95 14.22
N LYS A 321 -12.90 -9.69 15.40
CA LYS A 321 -12.40 -8.36 15.78
C LYS A 321 -11.40 -7.75 14.80
N HIS A 322 -10.69 -8.55 14.04
CA HIS A 322 -9.73 -8.08 13.02
C HIS A 322 -10.49 -7.45 11.85
N GLY A 323 -11.53 -8.11 11.34
CA GLY A 323 -12.41 -7.51 10.32
C GLY A 323 -13.11 -6.24 10.81
N GLU A 324 -13.55 -6.19 12.07
CA GLU A 324 -14.11 -4.96 12.67
C GLU A 324 -13.07 -3.83 12.76
N THR A 325 -11.79 -4.16 12.96
CA THR A 325 -10.71 -3.17 12.95
C THR A 325 -10.53 -2.54 11.58
N TYR A 326 -10.55 -3.36 10.51
CA TYR A 326 -10.54 -2.87 9.13
C TYR A 326 -11.74 -1.95 8.86
N GLY A 327 -12.97 -2.44 9.09
CA GLY A 327 -14.18 -1.67 8.85
C GLY A 327 -14.21 -0.33 9.59
N ARG A 328 -13.81 -0.33 10.86
CA ARG A 328 -13.73 0.89 11.68
C ARG A 328 -12.71 1.89 11.14
N ASN A 329 -11.51 1.44 10.76
CA ASN A 329 -10.50 2.32 10.20
C ASN A 329 -10.93 2.87 8.84
N MET A 330 -11.43 2.02 7.92
CA MET A 330 -11.93 2.45 6.62
C MET A 330 -13.00 3.54 6.76
N ILE A 331 -14.04 3.30 7.57
CA ILE A 331 -15.13 4.27 7.78
C ILE A 331 -14.58 5.59 8.33
N LYS A 332 -13.71 5.56 9.33
CA LYS A 332 -13.11 6.76 9.91
C LYS A 332 -12.26 7.52 8.87
N ASP A 333 -11.40 6.81 8.14
CA ASP A 333 -10.46 7.42 7.22
C ASP A 333 -11.18 8.03 6.00
N PHE A 334 -12.17 7.33 5.41
CA PHE A 334 -12.97 7.88 4.32
C PHE A 334 -13.82 9.08 4.75
N ASN A 335 -14.30 9.12 6.00
CA ASN A 335 -14.94 10.32 6.55
C ASN A 335 -13.97 11.48 6.84
N ASN A 336 -12.66 11.24 6.70
CA ASN A 336 -11.59 12.23 6.86
C ASN A 336 -10.74 12.40 5.58
N HIS A 337 -11.39 12.37 4.42
CA HIS A 337 -10.83 12.69 3.09
C HIS A 337 -9.86 11.65 2.50
N THR A 338 -9.81 10.43 3.00
CA THR A 338 -9.07 9.36 2.31
C THR A 338 -9.72 9.06 0.96
N GLU A 339 -8.91 8.97 -0.09
CA GLU A 339 -9.37 8.77 -1.46
C GLU A 339 -9.21 7.32 -1.94
N GLY A 340 -8.22 6.60 -1.44
CA GLY A 340 -7.95 5.21 -1.80
C GLY A 340 -7.42 4.41 -0.64
N TRP A 341 -7.64 3.10 -0.68
CA TRP A 341 -7.21 2.16 0.36
C TRP A 341 -6.46 0.99 -0.25
N VAL A 342 -5.19 0.85 0.10
CA VAL A 342 -4.35 -0.28 -0.31
C VAL A 342 -3.87 -1.00 0.95
N ASP A 343 -4.35 -2.20 1.11
CA ASP A 343 -4.01 -3.08 2.23
C ASP A 343 -2.57 -3.61 2.12
N TRP A 344 -2.06 -4.25 3.18
CA TRP A 344 -0.80 -4.98 3.08
C TRP A 344 -1.00 -6.26 2.25
N ASN A 345 -0.36 -7.35 2.56
CA ASN A 345 -0.36 -8.56 1.73
C ASN A 345 -1.78 -9.01 1.32
N LEU A 346 -2.02 -9.19 0.03
CA LEU A 346 -3.29 -9.72 -0.50
C LEU A 346 -3.55 -11.14 0.02
N VAL A 347 -2.53 -11.96 0.10
CA VAL A 347 -2.63 -13.36 0.50
C VAL A 347 -1.36 -13.82 1.18
N LEU A 348 -1.48 -14.65 2.21
CA LEU A 348 -0.36 -15.28 2.90
C LEU A 348 -0.68 -16.75 3.20
N ASN A 349 0.33 -17.51 3.60
CA ASN A 349 0.13 -18.88 4.05
C ASN A 349 -0.45 -18.93 5.48
N GLU A 350 -0.77 -20.12 5.96
CA GLU A 350 -1.38 -20.37 7.28
C GLU A 350 -0.56 -19.87 8.48
N GLU A 351 0.72 -19.57 8.28
CA GLU A 351 1.62 -19.02 9.31
C GLU A 351 1.69 -17.50 9.30
N GLY A 352 1.16 -16.84 8.26
CA GLY A 352 1.27 -15.40 8.05
C GLY A 352 2.54 -14.98 7.31
N GLY A 353 3.07 -15.86 6.46
CA GLY A 353 4.26 -15.69 5.62
C GLY A 353 4.05 -16.18 4.18
N PRO A 354 5.15 -16.48 3.47
CA PRO A 354 6.54 -16.46 3.91
C PRO A 354 7.08 -15.07 4.24
N ASN A 355 8.06 -15.00 5.16
CA ASN A 355 8.69 -13.75 5.56
C ASN A 355 10.09 -14.05 6.10
N TYR A 356 11.14 -13.55 5.45
CA TYR A 356 12.52 -13.85 5.85
C TYR A 356 12.93 -13.22 7.19
N ALA A 357 12.22 -12.16 7.61
CA ALA A 357 12.51 -11.44 8.83
C ALA A 357 11.76 -11.98 10.07
N GLY A 358 10.80 -12.89 9.85
CA GLY A 358 9.96 -13.42 10.93
C GLY A 358 8.91 -12.43 11.44
N ASN A 359 8.61 -11.38 10.66
CA ASN A 359 7.59 -10.38 10.96
C ASN A 359 6.24 -10.80 10.36
N TYR A 360 5.65 -11.88 10.90
CA TYR A 360 4.41 -12.45 10.39
C TYR A 360 3.21 -11.55 10.63
N CYS A 361 2.27 -11.56 9.68
CA CYS A 361 0.99 -10.88 9.82
C CYS A 361 -0.17 -11.68 9.23
N GLU A 362 -1.38 -11.23 9.50
CA GLU A 362 -2.58 -11.75 8.87
C GLU A 362 -2.84 -11.02 7.54
N ALA A 363 -3.16 -11.76 6.50
CA ALA A 363 -3.72 -11.22 5.28
C ALA A 363 -5.25 -11.42 5.27
N PRO A 364 -6.02 -10.65 4.50
CA PRO A 364 -7.46 -10.89 4.37
C PRO A 364 -7.80 -12.30 3.88
N ILE A 365 -6.92 -12.91 3.09
CA ILE A 365 -7.01 -14.32 2.69
C ILE A 365 -5.76 -15.06 3.13
N MET A 366 -5.97 -16.15 3.87
CA MET A 366 -4.92 -17.07 4.32
C MET A 366 -5.09 -18.40 3.60
N VAL A 367 -4.03 -18.88 2.94
CA VAL A 367 -4.03 -20.15 2.19
C VAL A 367 -3.37 -21.25 3.02
N ASN A 368 -4.08 -22.35 3.19
CA ASN A 368 -3.49 -23.52 3.81
C ASN A 368 -2.68 -24.30 2.75
N SER A 369 -1.39 -24.44 3.00
CA SER A 369 -0.45 -25.15 2.11
C SER A 369 -0.51 -26.69 2.24
N LYS A 370 -1.37 -27.24 3.13
CA LYS A 370 -1.51 -28.68 3.41
C LYS A 370 -2.69 -29.29 2.68
#